data_80c62405d8772762d99788aa90ad05f4
#
_entry.id   80c62405d8772762d99788aa90ad05f4
#
_cell.length_a   1.000
_cell.length_b   1.000
_cell.length_c   1.000
_cell.angle_alpha   90.00
_cell.angle_beta   90.00
_cell.angle_gamma   90.00
#
_symmetry.space_group_name_H-M   'P 1'
#
loop_
_entity.id
_entity.type
_entity.pdbx_description
1 polymer ?
#
loop_
_entity_poly.entity_id
_entity_poly.type
_entity_poly.pdbx_seq_one_letter_code
_entity_poly.pdbx_strand_id
1 'polypeptide(L)'
;MVMKKKIIVRELSRLDRIALEKHFLALGAEDRRLRFGIPLSDTGVRAYLSRIDFERDAAFGVFDDDLLLVGAAHLARDAGNAELGVSVLFSRRGRGVGGALLARAHTHARNWGLRTLFMHCLTENAAMMHLARKQGMDIVAESGEADARLRLPPADAWSYLGAVLDQRVALFDHALKTQLFNARRLAGALTSEIPLPDPEK
;
A
#
# COMPACT_ATOMS: atom_id res chain seq x y z
N MET A 1 -19.72 10.89 18.01
CA MET A 1 -18.52 10.04 17.83
C MET A 1 -18.45 9.66 16.36
N VAL A 2 -17.58 10.31 15.57
CA VAL A 2 -17.44 10.01 14.14
C VAL A 2 -16.74 8.65 14.04
N MET A 3 -17.45 7.64 13.57
CA MET A 3 -16.86 6.33 13.31
C MET A 3 -15.78 6.48 12.23
N LYS A 4 -14.51 6.28 12.60
CA LYS A 4 -13.39 6.32 11.67
C LYS A 4 -13.58 5.20 10.64
N LYS A 5 -13.84 5.55 9.37
CA LYS A 5 -14.04 4.56 8.29
C LYS A 5 -12.84 3.59 8.28
N LYS A 6 -13.09 2.28 8.39
CA LYS A 6 -12.04 1.25 8.32
C LYS A 6 -11.35 1.34 6.96
N ILE A 7 -10.02 1.46 6.95
CA ILE A 7 -9.23 1.46 5.72
C ILE A 7 -9.15 0.03 5.23
N ILE A 8 -9.58 -0.20 4.01
CA ILE A 8 -9.57 -1.51 3.36
C ILE A 8 -8.24 -1.66 2.62
N VAL A 9 -7.48 -2.68 3.00
CA VAL A 9 -6.20 -3.03 2.38
C VAL A 9 -6.39 -4.31 1.58
N ARG A 10 -6.12 -4.24 0.27
CA ARG A 10 -6.18 -5.37 -0.64
C ARG A 10 -4.79 -5.95 -0.88
N GLU A 11 -4.67 -7.26 -0.88
CA GLU A 11 -3.49 -7.93 -1.40
C GLU A 11 -3.46 -7.81 -2.92
N LEU A 12 -2.30 -7.42 -3.45
CA LEU A 12 -2.08 -7.16 -4.86
C LEU A 12 -1.49 -8.39 -5.54
N SER A 13 -1.77 -8.53 -6.81
CA SER A 13 -1.28 -9.61 -7.67
C SER A 13 -0.45 -9.06 -8.83
N ARG A 14 0.04 -9.94 -9.69
CA ARG A 14 0.72 -9.56 -10.94
C ARG A 14 -0.14 -8.65 -11.83
N LEU A 15 -1.46 -8.77 -11.77
CA LEU A 15 -2.39 -7.92 -12.53
C LEU A 15 -2.38 -6.46 -12.07
N ASP A 16 -1.93 -6.22 -10.85
CA ASP A 16 -1.87 -4.87 -10.26
C ASP A 16 -0.55 -4.14 -10.54
N ARG A 17 0.38 -4.71 -11.32
CA ARG A 17 1.68 -4.07 -11.63
C ARG A 17 1.54 -2.67 -12.19
N ILE A 18 0.57 -2.45 -13.07
CA ILE A 18 0.32 -1.13 -13.67
C ILE A 18 -0.13 -0.13 -12.60
N ALA A 19 -0.96 -0.55 -11.65
CA ALA A 19 -1.38 0.31 -10.55
C ALA A 19 -0.21 0.63 -9.61
N LEU A 20 0.65 -0.36 -9.31
CA LEU A 20 1.88 -0.15 -8.54
C LEU A 20 2.84 0.80 -9.25
N GLU A 21 3.05 0.65 -10.56
CA GLU A 21 3.89 1.55 -11.35
C GLU A 21 3.37 2.99 -11.27
N LYS A 22 2.09 3.20 -11.53
CA LYS A 22 1.46 4.52 -11.43
C LYS A 22 1.63 5.12 -10.04
N HIS A 23 1.45 4.32 -8.98
CA HIS A 23 1.63 4.76 -7.61
C HIS A 23 3.06 5.24 -7.34
N PHE A 24 4.08 4.43 -7.68
CA PHE A 24 5.47 4.80 -7.42
C PHE A 24 5.95 5.96 -8.30
N LEU A 25 5.47 6.05 -9.54
CA LEU A 25 5.77 7.18 -10.43
C LEU A 25 5.10 8.48 -9.95
N ALA A 26 3.97 8.40 -9.25
CA ALA A 26 3.30 9.54 -8.63
C ALA A 26 3.96 10.04 -7.34
N LEU A 27 4.92 9.30 -6.77
CA LEU A 27 5.71 9.78 -5.65
C LEU A 27 6.66 10.89 -6.11
N GLY A 28 6.74 11.98 -5.34
CA GLY A 28 7.74 13.02 -5.54
C GLY A 28 9.18 12.49 -5.36
N ALA A 29 10.17 13.24 -5.86
CA ALA A 29 11.58 12.82 -5.79
C ALA A 29 12.02 12.50 -4.37
N GLU A 30 11.67 13.36 -3.40
CA GLU A 30 11.98 13.15 -1.99
C GLU A 30 11.25 11.93 -1.41
N ASP A 31 9.99 11.70 -1.78
CA ASP A 31 9.24 10.54 -1.33
C ASP A 31 9.83 9.23 -1.85
N ARG A 32 10.35 9.23 -3.08
CA ARG A 32 11.09 8.09 -3.64
C ARG A 32 12.39 7.87 -2.87
N ARG A 33 13.14 8.93 -2.58
CA ARG A 33 14.36 8.84 -1.78
C ARG A 33 14.09 8.24 -0.40
N LEU A 34 13.08 8.76 0.30
CA LEU A 34 12.67 8.25 1.62
C LEU A 34 12.16 6.80 1.58
N ARG A 35 11.55 6.37 0.46
CA ARG A 35 11.01 5.01 0.30
C ARG A 35 12.08 3.99 -0.07
N PHE A 36 13.07 4.37 -0.86
CA PHE A 36 14.05 3.45 -1.44
C PHE A 36 15.46 3.64 -0.88
N GLY A 37 15.67 4.61 0.02
CA GLY A 37 16.99 5.00 0.55
C GLY A 37 17.81 5.84 -0.43
N ILE A 38 17.48 5.82 -1.72
CA ILE A 38 18.18 6.54 -2.79
C ILE A 38 17.17 7.23 -3.72
N PRO A 39 17.57 8.33 -4.41
CA PRO A 39 16.75 8.93 -5.45
C PRO A 39 16.57 7.96 -6.62
N LEU A 40 15.35 7.42 -6.79
CA LEU A 40 15.04 6.52 -7.90
C LEU A 40 14.43 7.29 -9.08
N SER A 41 15.04 7.14 -10.26
CA SER A 41 14.45 7.57 -11.54
C SER A 41 13.24 6.71 -11.92
N ASP A 42 12.47 7.13 -12.91
CA ASP A 42 11.36 6.34 -13.44
C ASP A 42 11.80 4.97 -13.95
N THR A 43 12.98 4.91 -14.59
CA THR A 43 13.59 3.63 -15.01
C THR A 43 13.95 2.76 -13.81
N GLY A 44 14.47 3.35 -12.74
CA GLY A 44 14.77 2.65 -11.49
C GLY A 44 13.52 2.08 -10.82
N VAL A 45 12.42 2.85 -10.82
CA VAL A 45 11.11 2.39 -10.33
C VAL A 45 10.62 1.17 -11.13
N ARG A 46 10.69 1.22 -12.46
CA ARG A 46 10.30 0.09 -13.31
C ARG A 46 11.19 -1.14 -13.09
N ALA A 47 12.51 -0.93 -12.94
CA ALA A 47 13.44 -2.01 -12.62
C ALA A 47 13.17 -2.62 -11.23
N TYR A 48 12.79 -1.82 -10.23
CA TYR A 48 12.36 -2.33 -8.93
C TYR A 48 11.10 -3.20 -9.07
N LEU A 49 10.07 -2.70 -9.75
CA LEU A 49 8.82 -3.42 -9.95
C LEU A 49 8.98 -4.73 -10.71
N SER A 50 9.89 -4.80 -11.71
CA SER A 50 10.15 -6.03 -12.46
C SER A 50 10.72 -7.15 -11.59
N ARG A 51 11.39 -6.81 -10.48
CA ARG A 51 11.98 -7.77 -9.53
C ARG A 51 11.00 -8.29 -8.48
N ILE A 52 9.82 -7.67 -8.31
CA ILE A 52 8.82 -8.17 -7.36
C ILE A 52 8.34 -9.55 -7.83
N ASP A 53 8.60 -10.55 -7.03
CA ASP A 53 8.13 -11.92 -7.24
C ASP A 53 6.88 -12.18 -6.40
N PHE A 54 5.70 -12.08 -7.01
CA PHE A 54 4.42 -12.26 -6.34
C PHE A 54 4.15 -13.70 -5.86
N GLU A 55 5.02 -14.65 -6.14
CA GLU A 55 4.93 -16.01 -5.57
C GLU A 55 5.71 -16.13 -4.26
N ARG A 56 6.76 -15.34 -4.12
CA ARG A 56 7.61 -15.30 -2.94
C ARG A 56 7.26 -14.14 -2.02
N ASP A 57 7.03 -12.98 -2.59
CA ASP A 57 6.78 -11.73 -1.91
C ASP A 57 5.27 -11.45 -1.81
N ALA A 58 4.85 -10.56 -0.92
CA ALA A 58 3.49 -10.04 -0.91
C ALA A 58 3.48 -8.52 -1.13
N ALA A 59 2.50 -8.06 -1.88
CA ALA A 59 2.24 -6.63 -2.03
C ALA A 59 0.82 -6.30 -1.57
N PHE A 60 0.65 -5.14 -0.97
CA PHE A 60 -0.63 -4.68 -0.45
C PHE A 60 -0.92 -3.27 -0.94
N GLY A 61 -2.19 -2.95 -1.13
CA GLY A 61 -2.62 -1.66 -1.61
C GLY A 61 -3.90 -1.13 -1.00
N VAL A 62 -3.99 0.19 -0.93
CA VAL A 62 -5.21 0.91 -0.62
C VAL A 62 -5.62 1.70 -1.84
N PHE A 63 -6.84 1.45 -2.33
CA PHE A 63 -7.44 2.16 -3.47
C PHE A 63 -8.47 3.16 -2.98
N ASP A 64 -8.49 4.33 -3.59
CA ASP A 64 -9.58 5.28 -3.37
C ASP A 64 -10.82 4.94 -4.24
N ASP A 65 -11.81 5.82 -4.20
CA ASP A 65 -13.07 5.61 -4.91
C ASP A 65 -12.95 5.79 -6.44
N ASP A 66 -11.82 6.36 -6.91
CA ASP A 66 -11.48 6.51 -8.33
C ASP A 66 -10.51 5.43 -8.82
N LEU A 67 -10.36 4.34 -8.05
CA LEU A 67 -9.45 3.21 -8.32
C LEU A 67 -7.97 3.61 -8.40
N LEU A 68 -7.59 4.76 -7.87
CA LEU A 68 -6.20 5.15 -7.74
C LEU A 68 -5.57 4.41 -6.54
N LEU A 69 -4.43 3.77 -6.74
CA LEU A 69 -3.65 3.17 -5.67
C LEU A 69 -2.95 4.29 -4.88
N VAL A 70 -3.50 4.63 -3.72
CA VAL A 70 -3.05 5.77 -2.90
C VAL A 70 -2.03 5.40 -1.84
N GLY A 71 -1.90 4.13 -1.54
CA GLY A 71 -0.88 3.59 -0.64
C GLY A 71 -0.50 2.19 -1.05
N ALA A 72 0.79 1.86 -0.95
CA ALA A 72 1.33 0.56 -1.28
C ALA A 72 2.32 0.07 -0.22
N ALA A 73 2.34 -1.23 0.02
CA ALA A 73 3.35 -1.89 0.81
C ALA A 73 3.88 -3.10 0.03
N HIS A 74 5.19 -3.32 0.11
CA HIS A 74 5.85 -4.51 -0.41
C HIS A 74 6.54 -5.22 0.74
N LEU A 75 6.23 -6.49 0.91
CA LEU A 75 6.78 -7.39 1.90
C LEU A 75 7.68 -8.40 1.17
N ALA A 76 8.97 -8.12 1.13
CA ALA A 76 9.97 -8.98 0.52
C ALA A 76 10.40 -10.06 1.50
N ARG A 77 10.24 -11.33 1.14
CA ARG A 77 10.55 -12.47 1.99
C ARG A 77 12.00 -12.93 1.79
N ASP A 78 12.73 -13.11 2.90
CA ASP A 78 14.08 -13.68 2.91
C ASP A 78 14.32 -14.55 4.15
N ALA A 79 14.77 -15.79 3.94
CA ALA A 79 15.31 -16.74 4.94
C ALA A 79 14.66 -16.70 6.33
N GLY A 80 13.32 -16.67 6.41
CA GLY A 80 12.57 -16.66 7.69
C GLY A 80 12.32 -15.28 8.27
N ASN A 81 12.67 -14.23 7.55
CA ASN A 81 12.39 -12.82 7.85
C ASN A 81 11.66 -12.17 6.67
N ALA A 82 11.15 -10.97 6.87
CA ALA A 82 10.65 -10.15 5.78
C ALA A 82 11.00 -8.68 5.97
N GLU A 83 11.36 -8.04 4.86
CA GLU A 83 11.54 -6.60 4.76
C GLU A 83 10.25 -5.95 4.28
N LEU A 84 9.83 -4.90 4.97
CA LEU A 84 8.64 -4.13 4.64
C LEU A 84 8.99 -2.73 4.17
N GLY A 85 8.62 -2.41 2.96
CA GLY A 85 8.62 -1.04 2.47
C GLY A 85 7.20 -0.52 2.28
N VAL A 86 6.92 0.68 2.79
CA VAL A 86 5.60 1.33 2.71
C VAL A 86 5.71 2.69 2.04
N SER A 87 4.74 3.04 1.20
CA SER A 87 4.58 4.38 0.63
C SER A 87 3.11 4.80 0.62
N VAL A 88 2.88 6.10 0.78
CA VAL A 88 1.54 6.71 0.73
C VAL A 88 1.65 8.03 -0.02
N LEU A 89 0.79 8.24 -1.01
CA LEU A 89 0.72 9.50 -1.76
C LEU A 89 0.48 10.67 -0.80
N PHE A 90 1.15 11.79 -1.03
CA PHE A 90 1.12 12.96 -0.15
C PHE A 90 -0.31 13.39 0.24
N SER A 91 -1.23 13.45 -0.74
CA SER A 91 -2.63 13.83 -0.54
C SER A 91 -3.44 12.90 0.38
N ARG A 92 -2.91 11.70 0.69
CA ARG A 92 -3.58 10.68 1.52
C ARG A 92 -2.86 10.39 2.83
N ARG A 93 -1.79 11.13 3.16
CA ARG A 93 -1.07 11.04 4.43
C ARG A 93 -1.90 11.55 5.61
N GLY A 94 -1.51 11.19 6.82
CA GLY A 94 -2.22 11.58 8.04
C GLY A 94 -3.57 10.89 8.26
N ARG A 95 -4.04 10.07 7.32
CA ARG A 95 -5.35 9.40 7.37
C ARG A 95 -5.29 7.94 7.86
N GLY A 96 -4.11 7.47 8.28
CA GLY A 96 -3.93 6.11 8.81
C GLY A 96 -3.59 5.04 7.76
N VAL A 97 -3.44 5.40 6.47
CA VAL A 97 -3.18 4.45 5.37
C VAL A 97 -1.91 3.64 5.61
N GLY A 98 -0.80 4.29 5.99
CA GLY A 98 0.46 3.61 6.27
C GLY A 98 0.34 2.61 7.44
N GLY A 99 -0.39 2.98 8.50
CA GLY A 99 -0.64 2.07 9.64
C GLY A 99 -1.49 0.85 9.25
N ALA A 100 -2.49 1.03 8.39
CA ALA A 100 -3.32 -0.07 7.89
C ALA A 100 -2.50 -1.05 7.02
N LEU A 101 -1.64 -0.51 6.14
CA LEU A 101 -0.72 -1.31 5.31
C LEU A 101 0.26 -2.11 6.17
N LEU A 102 0.87 -1.48 7.17
CA LEU A 102 1.79 -2.16 8.10
C LEU A 102 1.06 -3.27 8.88
N ALA A 103 -0.14 -3.00 9.41
CA ALA A 103 -0.91 -4.00 10.15
C ALA A 103 -1.26 -5.21 9.27
N ARG A 104 -1.62 -4.99 8.00
CA ARG A 104 -1.90 -6.07 7.04
C ARG A 104 -0.64 -6.89 6.74
N ALA A 105 0.48 -6.23 6.48
CA ALA A 105 1.77 -6.89 6.23
C ALA A 105 2.24 -7.70 7.46
N HIS A 106 2.09 -7.15 8.67
CA HIS A 106 2.38 -7.85 9.92
C HIS A 106 1.57 -9.15 10.06
N THR A 107 0.25 -9.09 9.87
CA THR A 107 -0.61 -10.29 9.92
C THR A 107 -0.18 -11.33 8.87
N HIS A 108 0.14 -10.87 7.66
CA HIS A 108 0.57 -11.75 6.58
C HIS A 108 1.92 -12.42 6.87
N ALA A 109 2.89 -11.66 7.36
CA ALA A 109 4.20 -12.19 7.78
C ALA A 109 4.07 -13.25 8.90
N ARG A 110 3.19 -13.02 9.89
CA ARG A 110 2.85 -14.02 10.92
C ARG A 110 2.31 -15.31 10.29
N ASN A 111 1.36 -15.18 9.37
CA ASN A 111 0.71 -16.32 8.72
C ASN A 111 1.68 -17.11 7.82
N TRP A 112 2.72 -16.46 7.32
CA TRP A 112 3.83 -17.13 6.64
C TRP A 112 4.78 -17.88 7.60
N GLY A 113 4.58 -17.76 8.92
CA GLY A 113 5.45 -18.34 9.92
C GLY A 113 6.81 -17.65 10.04
N LEU A 114 6.90 -16.38 9.59
CA LEU A 114 8.14 -15.61 9.71
C LEU A 114 8.37 -15.19 11.16
N ARG A 115 9.65 -15.09 11.54
CA ARG A 115 10.06 -14.76 12.91
C ARG A 115 10.24 -13.27 13.14
N THR A 116 10.63 -12.55 12.08
CA THR A 116 10.94 -11.12 12.20
C THR A 116 10.41 -10.37 10.99
N LEU A 117 9.75 -9.24 11.25
CA LEU A 117 9.46 -8.20 10.29
C LEU A 117 10.42 -7.04 10.52
N PHE A 118 11.08 -6.57 9.48
CA PHE A 118 11.95 -5.41 9.61
C PHE A 118 11.65 -4.36 8.54
N MET A 119 12.02 -3.13 8.84
CA MET A 119 11.95 -1.98 7.94
C MET A 119 13.30 -1.27 7.99
N HIS A 120 13.85 -1.03 6.82
CA HIS A 120 15.00 -0.15 6.66
C HIS A 120 14.52 1.22 6.18
N CYS A 121 14.95 2.29 6.80
CA CYS A 121 14.59 3.65 6.41
C CYS A 121 15.66 4.67 6.81
N LEU A 122 15.63 5.83 6.19
CA LEU A 122 16.43 6.98 6.61
C LEU A 122 15.89 7.53 7.94
N THR A 123 16.76 7.94 8.85
CA THR A 123 16.38 8.50 10.17
C THR A 123 15.51 9.75 10.07
N GLU A 124 15.68 10.52 8.99
CA GLU A 124 14.85 11.70 8.67
C GLU A 124 13.45 11.37 8.17
N ASN A 125 13.17 10.09 7.85
CA ASN A 125 11.81 9.63 7.49
C ASN A 125 10.92 9.58 8.74
N ALA A 126 10.52 10.76 9.22
CA ALA A 126 9.71 10.90 10.43
C ALA A 126 8.42 10.08 10.40
N ALA A 127 7.80 9.90 9.22
CA ALA A 127 6.59 9.10 9.05
C ALA A 127 6.84 7.61 9.32
N MET A 128 7.91 7.04 8.76
CA MET A 128 8.28 5.64 8.99
C MET A 128 8.76 5.41 10.41
N MET A 129 9.57 6.33 10.97
CA MET A 129 9.99 6.29 12.38
C MET A 129 8.79 6.33 13.35
N HIS A 130 7.77 7.15 13.04
CA HIS A 130 6.53 7.18 13.83
C HIS A 130 5.76 5.85 13.72
N LEU A 131 5.63 5.30 12.52
CA LEU A 131 4.98 4.01 12.31
C LEU A 131 5.68 2.88 13.06
N ALA A 132 7.01 2.82 13.00
CA ALA A 132 7.82 1.83 13.69
C ALA A 132 7.61 1.89 15.22
N ARG A 133 7.72 3.10 15.80
CA ARG A 133 7.49 3.30 17.25
C ARG A 133 6.07 2.90 17.66
N LYS A 134 5.07 3.28 16.88
CA LYS A 134 3.66 2.97 17.16
C LYS A 134 3.37 1.46 17.15
N GLN A 135 4.15 0.70 16.41
CA GLN A 135 4.04 -0.77 16.34
C GLN A 135 4.95 -1.49 17.35
N GLY A 136 5.66 -0.74 18.21
CA GLY A 136 6.55 -1.32 19.21
C GLY A 136 7.77 -2.01 18.60
N MET A 137 8.25 -1.53 17.45
CA MET A 137 9.46 -2.06 16.82
C MET A 137 10.70 -1.60 17.58
N ASP A 138 11.68 -2.48 17.74
CA ASP A 138 13.01 -2.14 18.21
C ASP A 138 13.75 -1.39 17.10
N ILE A 139 14.19 -0.15 17.38
CA ILE A 139 14.81 0.73 16.40
C ILE A 139 16.28 0.92 16.76
N VAL A 140 17.15 0.58 15.81
CA VAL A 140 18.59 0.90 15.86
C VAL A 140 18.88 1.90 14.76
N ALA A 141 19.43 3.07 15.15
CA ALA A 141 19.76 4.14 14.21
C ALA A 141 21.28 4.35 14.19
N GLU A 142 21.86 4.35 13.00
CA GLU A 142 23.29 4.53 12.79
C GLU A 142 23.54 5.25 11.45
N SER A 143 24.45 6.22 11.45
CA SER A 143 24.93 6.88 10.22
C SER A 143 23.85 7.45 9.29
N GLY A 144 22.71 7.90 9.84
CA GLY A 144 21.61 8.47 9.05
C GLY A 144 20.57 7.45 8.59
N GLU A 145 20.78 6.18 8.85
CA GLU A 145 19.86 5.07 8.56
C GLU A 145 19.26 4.51 9.85
N ALA A 146 18.14 3.83 9.75
CA ALA A 146 17.48 3.17 10.86
C ALA A 146 16.92 1.82 10.44
N ASP A 147 17.24 0.79 11.22
CA ASP A 147 16.65 -0.52 11.17
C ASP A 147 15.60 -0.64 12.28
N ALA A 148 14.36 -0.85 11.91
CA ALA A 148 13.28 -1.14 12.85
C ALA A 148 12.89 -2.62 12.73
N ARG A 149 12.92 -3.36 13.86
CA ARG A 149 12.68 -4.81 13.90
C ARG A 149 11.53 -5.14 14.84
N LEU A 150 10.64 -6.02 14.38
CA LEU A 150 9.53 -6.54 15.17
C LEU A 150 9.58 -8.06 15.18
N ARG A 151 9.67 -8.64 16.38
CA ARG A 151 9.49 -10.08 16.57
C ARG A 151 8.02 -10.43 16.38
N LEU A 152 7.76 -11.43 15.54
CA LEU A 152 6.41 -11.87 15.24
C LEU A 152 6.04 -13.05 16.15
N PRO A 153 4.88 -12.99 16.84
CA PRO A 153 4.35 -14.15 17.54
C PRO A 153 3.92 -15.22 16.52
N PRO A 154 3.87 -16.49 16.90
CA PRO A 154 3.36 -17.55 16.04
C PRO A 154 1.96 -17.22 15.51
N ALA A 155 1.67 -17.69 14.29
CA ALA A 155 0.33 -17.59 13.74
C ALA A 155 -0.66 -18.43 14.54
N ASP A 156 -1.90 -17.97 14.62
CA ASP A 156 -3.01 -18.69 15.23
C ASP A 156 -4.20 -18.78 14.28
N ALA A 157 -5.18 -19.61 14.60
CA ALA A 157 -6.36 -19.82 13.75
C ALA A 157 -7.12 -18.50 13.47
N TRP A 158 -7.13 -17.57 14.43
CA TRP A 158 -7.81 -16.29 14.28
C TRP A 158 -7.08 -15.35 13.34
N SER A 159 -5.73 -15.39 13.30
CA SER A 159 -4.95 -14.60 12.36
C SER A 159 -5.18 -15.05 10.90
N TYR A 160 -5.30 -16.36 10.67
CA TYR A 160 -5.63 -16.91 9.35
C TYR A 160 -7.06 -16.55 8.93
N LEU A 161 -8.04 -16.79 9.81
CA LEU A 161 -9.44 -16.49 9.51
C LEU A 161 -9.63 -14.98 9.25
N GLY A 162 -9.05 -14.13 10.10
CA GLY A 162 -9.09 -12.68 9.93
C GLY A 162 -8.48 -12.24 8.59
N ALA A 163 -7.33 -12.81 8.20
CA ALA A 163 -6.69 -12.49 6.92
C ALA A 163 -7.57 -12.88 5.72
N VAL A 164 -8.22 -14.05 5.76
CA VAL A 164 -9.13 -14.51 4.70
C VAL A 164 -10.36 -13.59 4.61
N LEU A 165 -10.96 -13.23 5.74
CA LEU A 165 -12.13 -12.34 5.76
C LEU A 165 -11.76 -10.93 5.26
N ASP A 166 -10.64 -10.35 5.72
CA ASP A 166 -10.18 -9.05 5.24
C ASP A 166 -9.92 -9.06 3.74
N GLN A 167 -9.34 -10.14 3.19
CA GLN A 167 -9.13 -10.26 1.74
C GLN A 167 -10.45 -10.37 0.97
N ARG A 168 -11.44 -11.11 1.47
CA ARG A 168 -12.77 -11.20 0.85
C ARG A 168 -13.47 -9.84 0.82
N VAL A 169 -13.43 -9.12 1.94
CA VAL A 169 -13.99 -7.77 2.02
C VAL A 169 -13.28 -6.82 1.05
N ALA A 170 -11.95 -6.91 0.95
CA ALA A 170 -11.18 -6.06 0.05
C ALA A 170 -11.47 -6.33 -1.44
N LEU A 171 -11.64 -7.59 -1.83
CA LEU A 171 -12.02 -7.95 -3.19
C LEU A 171 -13.43 -7.45 -3.53
N PHE A 172 -14.39 -7.60 -2.60
CA PHE A 172 -15.76 -7.09 -2.77
C PHE A 172 -15.78 -5.56 -2.90
N ASP A 173 -15.11 -4.83 -2.01
CA ASP A 173 -14.97 -3.37 -2.06
C ASP A 173 -14.38 -2.91 -3.40
N HIS A 174 -13.32 -3.57 -3.86
CA HIS A 174 -12.69 -3.24 -5.13
C HIS A 174 -13.62 -3.50 -6.33
N ALA A 175 -14.33 -4.61 -6.34
CA ALA A 175 -15.31 -4.92 -7.39
C ALA A 175 -16.44 -3.89 -7.42
N LEU A 176 -16.98 -3.49 -6.25
CA LEU A 176 -18.00 -2.47 -6.14
C LEU A 176 -17.51 -1.11 -6.65
N LYS A 177 -16.31 -0.68 -6.24
CA LYS A 177 -15.68 0.56 -6.73
C LYS A 177 -15.51 0.54 -8.25
N THR A 178 -15.11 -0.60 -8.82
CA THR A 178 -14.96 -0.78 -10.28
C THR A 178 -16.29 -0.58 -10.99
N GLN A 179 -17.37 -1.18 -10.49
CA GLN A 179 -18.71 -1.01 -11.06
C GLN A 179 -19.17 0.45 -10.99
N LEU A 180 -19.02 1.09 -9.83
CA LEU A 180 -19.40 2.50 -9.66
C LEU A 180 -18.58 3.44 -10.54
N PHE A 181 -17.28 3.21 -10.65
CA PHE A 181 -16.39 3.99 -11.53
C PHE A 181 -16.80 3.85 -13.00
N ASN A 182 -17.07 2.65 -13.47
CA ASN A 182 -17.51 2.40 -14.84
C ASN A 182 -18.89 3.04 -15.11
N ALA A 183 -19.83 2.95 -14.17
CA ALA A 183 -21.15 3.57 -14.28
C ALA A 183 -21.04 5.09 -14.37
N ARG A 184 -20.19 5.73 -13.55
CA ARG A 184 -19.94 7.20 -13.62
C ARG A 184 -19.35 7.61 -14.96
N ARG A 185 -18.39 6.84 -15.50
CA ARG A 185 -17.79 7.10 -16.81
C ARG A 185 -18.83 7.04 -17.93
N LEU A 186 -19.69 6.02 -17.93
CA LEU A 186 -20.76 5.88 -18.91
C LEU A 186 -21.77 7.02 -18.82
N ALA A 187 -22.21 7.39 -17.61
CA ALA A 187 -23.11 8.51 -17.41
C ALA A 187 -22.49 9.84 -17.90
N GLY A 188 -21.20 10.08 -17.61
CA GLY A 188 -20.49 11.27 -18.09
C GLY A 188 -20.37 11.32 -19.61
N ALA A 189 -20.13 10.19 -20.27
CA ALA A 189 -20.08 10.11 -21.74
C ALA A 189 -21.44 10.44 -22.39
N LEU A 190 -22.54 9.93 -21.82
CA LEU A 190 -23.88 10.18 -22.32
C LEU A 190 -24.31 11.65 -22.16
N THR A 191 -23.87 12.32 -21.09
CA THR A 191 -24.19 13.75 -20.88
C THR A 191 -23.38 14.70 -21.73
N SER A 192 -22.19 14.29 -22.21
CA SER A 192 -21.34 15.11 -23.10
C SER A 192 -21.78 15.06 -24.56
N GLU A 193 -22.63 14.12 -24.96
CA GLU A 193 -23.14 13.98 -26.33
C GLU A 193 -24.49 14.66 -26.58
N ILE A 194 -25.12 15.27 -25.55
CA ILE A 194 -26.37 16.01 -25.74
C ILE A 194 -26.01 17.47 -26.07
N PRO A 195 -26.08 17.93 -27.34
CA PRO A 195 -25.93 19.35 -27.67
C PRO A 195 -27.12 20.08 -27.03
N LEU A 196 -26.82 21.12 -26.25
CA LEU A 196 -27.87 22.05 -25.79
C LEU A 196 -28.56 22.65 -27.02
N PRO A 197 -29.90 22.66 -27.08
CA PRO A 197 -30.59 23.37 -28.14
C PRO A 197 -30.20 24.85 -28.09
N ASP A 198 -29.83 25.38 -29.25
CA ASP A 198 -29.45 26.78 -29.44
C ASP A 198 -30.62 27.68 -29.01
N PRO A 199 -30.45 28.62 -28.07
CA PRO A 199 -31.55 29.44 -27.55
C PRO A 199 -32.04 30.52 -28.52
N GLU A 200 -31.55 30.55 -29.77
CA GLU A 200 -32.00 31.53 -30.80
C GLU A 200 -32.53 30.83 -32.05
N LYS A 201 -33.81 30.48 -32.07
CA LYS A 201 -34.68 30.49 -33.24
C LYS A 201 -36.13 30.77 -32.83
#